data_dc7496b4b4769d368ea243597819fc9d
#
_entry.id   dc7496b4b4769d368ea243597819fc9d
#
_cell.length_a   1.000
_cell.length_b   1.000
_cell.length_c   1.000
_cell.angle_alpha   90.00
_cell.angle_beta   90.00
_cell.angle_gamma   90.00
#
_symmetry.space_group_name_H-M   'P 1'
#
loop_
_entity.id
_entity.type
_entity.pdbx_description
1 polymer ?
#
loop_
_entity_poly.entity_id
_entity_poly.type
_entity_poly.pdbx_seq_one_letter_code
_entity_poly.pdbx_strand_id
1 'polypeptide(L)'
;MIDAGILPGDYVIVHRRSTAENGEIVIALLEDEATCKRVHWEAASGSRRRRRLWLMPENEEYQPIDGTCARILGKVVAVIRKYR
;
A
#
# COMPACT_ATOMS: atom_id res chain seq x y z
N MET A 1 3.11 2.08 -8.96
CA MET A 1 1.67 2.45 -8.90
C MET A 1 1.17 3.18 -10.15
N ILE A 2 1.75 2.90 -11.30
CA ILE A 2 1.37 3.55 -12.56
C ILE A 2 -0.12 3.32 -12.89
N ASP A 3 -0.61 2.11 -12.69
CA ASP A 3 -2.01 1.78 -12.99
C ASP A 3 -3.00 2.41 -12.01
N ALA A 4 -2.53 2.94 -10.88
CA ALA A 4 -3.34 3.73 -9.96
C ALA A 4 -3.21 5.24 -10.22
N GLY A 5 -2.54 5.65 -11.30
CA GLY A 5 -2.36 7.04 -11.65
C GLY A 5 -1.20 7.74 -10.96
N ILE A 6 -0.36 7.00 -10.25
CA ILE A 6 0.84 7.55 -9.59
C ILE A 6 2.05 7.24 -10.46
N LEU A 7 2.67 8.29 -10.97
CA LEU A 7 3.79 8.17 -11.91
C LEU A 7 5.13 8.47 -11.23
N PRO A 8 6.25 7.96 -11.77
CA PRO A 8 7.56 8.36 -11.29
C PRO A 8 7.72 9.88 -11.31
N GLY A 9 8.26 10.44 -10.23
CA GLY A 9 8.40 11.88 -10.08
C GLY A 9 7.20 12.59 -9.47
N ASP A 10 6.08 11.90 -9.32
CA ASP A 10 4.94 12.47 -8.60
C ASP A 10 5.24 12.58 -7.11
N TYR A 11 4.58 13.53 -6.46
CA TYR A 11 4.57 13.65 -5.01
C TYR A 11 3.26 13.11 -4.47
N VAL A 12 3.31 12.46 -3.32
CA VAL A 12 2.10 12.00 -2.65
C VAL A 12 1.95 12.71 -1.32
N ILE A 13 0.70 13.03 -0.97
CA ILE A 13 0.38 13.53 0.35
C ILE A 13 -0.10 12.34 1.17
N VAL A 14 0.52 12.14 2.33
CA VAL A 14 0.31 10.98 3.18
C VAL A 14 -0.28 11.41 4.51
N HIS A 15 -1.40 10.82 4.87
CA HIS A 15 -1.96 10.95 6.21
C HIS A 15 -1.36 9.86 7.09
N ARG A 16 -0.63 10.25 8.12
CA ARG A 16 0.04 9.30 9.03
C ARG A 16 -0.98 8.44 9.75
N ARG A 17 -0.87 7.14 9.57
CA ARG A 17 -1.73 6.13 10.21
C ARG A 17 -0.95 4.84 10.29
N SER A 18 -1.19 4.07 11.34
CA SER A 18 -0.60 2.74 11.48
C SER A 18 -1.50 1.63 10.94
N THR A 19 -2.72 1.98 10.51
CA THR A 19 -3.70 1.04 10.00
C THR A 19 -4.21 1.49 8.64
N ALA A 20 -4.77 0.55 7.89
CA ALA A 20 -5.37 0.82 6.60
C ALA A 20 -6.51 -0.16 6.33
N GLU A 21 -7.47 0.28 5.53
CA GLU A 21 -8.61 -0.54 5.11
C GLU A 21 -8.38 -1.10 3.71
N ASN A 22 -9.14 -2.14 3.36
CA ASN A 22 -9.08 -2.73 2.03
C ASN A 22 -9.25 -1.68 0.94
N GLY A 23 -8.40 -1.78 -0.07
CA GLY A 23 -8.45 -0.91 -1.23
C GLY A 23 -7.73 0.42 -1.06
N GLU A 24 -7.27 0.75 0.15
CA GLU A 24 -6.52 1.99 0.35
C GLU A 24 -5.10 1.86 -0.17
N ILE A 25 -4.57 2.96 -0.72
CA ILE A 25 -3.17 3.06 -1.12
C ILE A 25 -2.39 3.62 0.07
N VAL A 26 -1.33 2.91 0.43
CA VAL A 26 -0.52 3.26 1.60
C VAL A 26 0.95 3.35 1.24
N ILE A 27 1.70 4.04 2.12
CA ILE A 27 3.15 3.92 2.17
C ILE A 27 3.45 2.89 3.26
N ALA A 28 4.13 1.82 2.88
CA ALA A 28 4.52 0.76 3.79
C ALA A 28 6.04 0.63 3.82
N LEU A 29 6.58 0.35 5.00
CA LEU A 29 7.99 0.08 5.18
C LEU A 29 8.18 -1.43 5.21
N LEU A 30 9.01 -1.94 4.30
CA LEU A 30 9.33 -3.34 4.18
C LEU A 30 10.84 -3.45 3.98
N GLU A 31 11.53 -4.12 4.91
CA GLU A 31 12.99 -4.30 4.86
C GLU A 31 13.74 -2.99 4.65
N ASP A 32 13.40 -1.97 5.45
CA ASP A 32 14.01 -0.63 5.39
C ASP A 32 13.73 0.15 4.10
N GLU A 33 12.84 -0.34 3.25
CA GLU A 33 12.44 0.35 2.04
C GLU A 33 10.97 0.76 2.12
N ALA A 34 10.71 2.05 1.87
CA ALA A 34 9.36 2.57 1.80
C ALA A 34 8.79 2.31 0.40
N THR A 35 7.62 1.76 0.34
CA THR A 35 6.95 1.44 -0.92
C THR A 35 5.50 1.88 -0.89
N CYS A 36 4.97 2.26 -2.05
CA CYS A 36 3.59 2.68 -2.22
C CYS A 36 2.80 1.51 -2.80
N LYS A 37 1.83 1.00 -2.07
CA LYS A 37 1.06 -0.18 -2.47
C LYS A 37 -0.39 -0.07 -2.05
N ARG A 38 -1.24 -0.85 -2.70
CA ARG A 38 -2.64 -1.00 -2.31
C ARG A 38 -2.77 -2.14 -1.31
N VAL A 39 -3.59 -1.91 -0.28
CA VAL A 39 -3.78 -2.88 0.80
C VAL A 39 -4.91 -3.85 0.45
N HIS A 40 -4.67 -5.11 0.73
CA HIS A 40 -5.70 -6.15 0.73
C HIS A 40 -5.59 -6.99 1.99
N TRP A 41 -6.66 -7.01 2.78
CA TRP A 41 -6.76 -7.87 3.95
C TRP A 41 -7.51 -9.14 3.59
N GLU A 42 -6.90 -10.26 3.88
CA GLU A 42 -7.51 -11.56 3.67
C GLU A 42 -7.79 -12.19 5.04
N ALA A 43 -9.02 -12.67 5.23
CA ALA A 43 -9.38 -13.36 6.46
C ALA A 43 -8.59 -14.67 6.56
N ALA A 44 -7.91 -14.87 7.70
CA ALA A 44 -7.22 -16.13 7.93
C ALA A 44 -8.24 -17.24 8.20
N SER A 45 -8.00 -18.41 7.62
CA SER A 45 -8.83 -19.59 7.82
C SER A 45 -8.95 -19.93 9.31
N GLY A 46 -10.18 -20.03 9.81
CA GLY A 46 -10.48 -20.49 11.16
C GLY A 46 -10.33 -19.44 12.26
N SER A 47 -10.05 -18.18 11.96
CA SER A 47 -9.95 -17.16 12.99
C SER A 47 -10.52 -15.83 12.52
N ARG A 48 -11.49 -15.29 13.28
CA ARG A 48 -12.05 -13.96 13.02
C ARG A 48 -11.10 -12.83 13.43
N ARG A 49 -10.07 -13.13 14.22
CA ARG A 49 -9.16 -12.12 14.78
C ARG A 49 -7.90 -11.96 13.97
N ARG A 50 -7.57 -12.91 13.10
CA ARG A 50 -6.37 -12.88 12.29
C ARG A 50 -6.72 -12.57 10.85
N ARG A 51 -6.16 -11.49 10.35
CA ARG A 51 -6.22 -11.14 8.95
C ARG A 51 -4.82 -11.08 8.42
N ARG A 52 -4.65 -11.55 7.20
CA ARG A 52 -3.37 -11.50 6.52
C ARG A 52 -3.32 -10.28 5.65
N LEU A 53 -2.26 -9.49 5.81
CA LEU A 53 -2.04 -8.30 4.99
C LEU A 53 -1.30 -8.68 3.71
N TRP A 54 -1.86 -8.25 2.59
CA TRP A 54 -1.20 -8.32 1.29
C TRP A 54 -1.00 -6.91 0.76
N LEU A 55 0.20 -6.66 0.25
CA LEU A 55 0.53 -5.44 -0.48
C LEU A 55 0.39 -5.74 -1.96
N MET A 56 -0.65 -5.20 -2.57
CA MET A 56 -1.03 -5.55 -3.93
C MET A 56 -0.36 -4.63 -4.95
N PRO A 57 0.23 -5.18 -6.02
CA PRO A 57 0.63 -4.38 -7.15
C PRO A 57 -0.61 -3.97 -7.94
N GLU A 58 -0.55 -2.81 -8.59
CA GLU A 58 -1.60 -2.41 -9.54
C GLU A 58 -1.44 -3.09 -10.90
N ASN A 59 -0.24 -3.58 -11.19
CA ASN A 59 0.06 -4.30 -12.43
C ASN A 59 -0.01 -5.80 -12.17
N GLU A 60 -0.83 -6.51 -12.95
CA GLU A 60 -1.02 -7.96 -12.82
C GLU A 60 0.25 -8.77 -13.10
N GLU A 61 1.25 -8.18 -13.75
CA GLU A 61 2.53 -8.84 -13.99
C GLU A 61 3.35 -9.06 -12.72
N TYR A 62 3.04 -8.34 -11.64
CA TYR A 62 3.75 -8.46 -10.38
C TYR A 62 2.94 -9.27 -9.38
N GLN A 63 3.63 -9.96 -8.49
CA GLN A 63 3.02 -10.77 -7.46
C GLN A 63 2.65 -9.92 -6.24
N PRO A 64 1.54 -10.24 -5.56
CA PRO A 64 1.27 -9.66 -4.24
C PRO A 64 2.41 -9.94 -3.27
N ILE A 65 2.71 -8.95 -2.42
CA ILE A 65 3.76 -9.07 -1.41
C ILE A 65 3.11 -9.34 -0.07
N ASP A 66 3.61 -10.36 0.65
CA ASP A 66 3.18 -10.64 2.02
C ASP A 66 3.58 -9.47 2.92
N GLY A 67 2.58 -8.82 3.51
CA GLY A 67 2.78 -7.65 4.35
C GLY A 67 2.92 -7.96 5.84
N THR A 68 3.06 -9.23 6.22
CA THR A 68 3.13 -9.62 7.64
C THR A 68 4.20 -8.85 8.41
N CYS A 69 5.37 -8.65 7.80
CA CYS A 69 6.48 -7.90 8.40
C CYS A 69 6.53 -6.45 7.97
N ALA A 70 5.55 -5.98 7.23
CA ALA A 70 5.50 -4.61 6.77
C ALA A 70 4.88 -3.70 7.83
N ARG A 71 5.35 -2.46 7.87
CA ARG A 71 4.80 -1.43 8.74
C ARG A 71 4.10 -0.38 7.89
N ILE A 72 2.83 -0.14 8.16
CA ILE A 72 2.08 0.90 7.48
C ILE A 72 2.47 2.24 8.08
N LEU A 73 2.96 3.15 7.24
CA LEU A 73 3.37 4.49 7.66
C LEU A 73 2.26 5.52 7.48
N GLY A 74 1.40 5.32 6.51
CA GLY A 74 0.30 6.22 6.28
C GLY A 74 -0.52 5.88 5.04
N LYS A 75 -1.66 6.57 4.92
CA LYS A 75 -2.55 6.45 3.77
C LYS A 75 -2.26 7.56 2.77
N VAL A 76 -2.14 7.22 1.50
CA VAL A 76 -2.03 8.21 0.42
C VAL A 76 -3.39 8.84 0.21
N VAL A 77 -3.49 10.16 0.38
CA VAL A 77 -4.74 10.90 0.27
C VAL A 77 -4.78 11.82 -0.94
N ALA A 78 -3.63 12.12 -1.54
CA ALA A 78 -3.57 12.96 -2.74
C ALA A 78 -2.26 12.71 -3.49
N VAL A 79 -2.28 13.02 -4.78
CA VAL A 79 -1.10 12.97 -5.65
C VAL A 79 -0.92 14.35 -6.25
N ILE A 80 0.31 14.85 -6.23
CA ILE A 80 0.66 16.14 -6.81
C ILE A 80 1.64 15.89 -7.95
N ARG A 81 1.30 16.36 -9.13
CA ARG A 81 2.15 16.28 -10.31
C ARG A 81 2.62 17.67 -10.68
N LYS A 82 3.92 17.81 -10.81
CA LYS A 82 4.54 19.07 -11.14
C LYS A 82 4.65 19.23 -12.65
N TYR A 83 4.17 20.34 -13.16
CA TYR A 83 4.40 20.75 -14.55
C TYR A 83 5.69 21.51 -14.68
N ARG A 84 6.30 21.35 -15.82
CA ARG A 84 7.45 22.16 -16.23
C ARG A 84 7.03 23.19 -17.26
#